data_4782d71e5af5d331d6f388044137ca88
#
_entry.id   4782d71e5af5d331d6f388044137ca88
#
_cell.length_a   1.000
_cell.length_b   1.000
_cell.length_c   1.000
_cell.angle_alpha   90.00
_cell.angle_beta   90.00
_cell.angle_gamma   90.00
#
_symmetry.space_group_name_H-M   'P 1'
#
loop_
_entity.id
_entity.type
_entity.pdbx_description
1 polymer ?
#
loop_
_entity_poly.entity_id
_entity_poly.type
_entity_poly.pdbx_seq_one_letter_code
_entity_poly.pdbx_strand_id
1 'polypeptide(L)'
;MFDHSNIVPHHSLNKIIDALDGIQLGDTPNALQTSALKLLAVRYRKTNLGDQAMINLWLNGPDAGQPVVDETSMAAAVAQLEETMTKKIKPQLEEIREQVGKTVKTELTITIGDYSKNLGTEARHYVFEKVLIKIAARLNVYLPGPAGSGKTTIAEQVAEALGLPFYAYGAIGMAHEFEGYMNAQGNYVESMLYKAFKNGGLVLFDEMDASNANALLRLNAITANKIAAFPNGEMVKKHPDFVVMATGNTFGHGATAQYVGRNPLDGATLDRYVNIPMGYDEELERSIAGNDAWVAFVQAVRHVAEEHKMRYIVSPRASINGAILIAAGDNLDDIKQKCADHLFPFGW
;
A
#
# COMPACT_ATOMS: atom_id res chain seq x y z
N MET A 1 23.59 3.57 -18.11
CA MET A 1 24.06 2.27 -17.62
C MET A 1 24.59 2.53 -16.19
N PHE A 2 23.74 2.38 -15.20
CA PHE A 2 24.17 2.55 -13.79
C PHE A 2 24.74 1.22 -13.31
N ASP A 3 26.00 1.25 -12.93
CA ASP A 3 26.73 0.10 -12.37
C ASP A 3 26.19 -0.21 -10.97
N HIS A 4 25.51 -1.34 -10.83
CA HIS A 4 24.92 -1.84 -9.58
C HIS A 4 25.94 -2.58 -8.68
N SER A 5 27.23 -2.56 -9.00
CA SER A 5 28.28 -3.27 -8.27
C SER A 5 28.70 -2.65 -6.92
N ASN A 6 28.15 -1.49 -6.54
CA ASN A 6 28.52 -0.73 -5.34
C ASN A 6 27.48 -0.72 -4.21
N ILE A 7 26.58 -1.71 -4.14
CA ILE A 7 25.74 -1.92 -2.94
C ILE A 7 26.58 -2.73 -1.95
N VAL A 8 27.20 -2.05 -1.01
CA VAL A 8 27.95 -2.69 0.10
C VAL A 8 26.94 -3.41 1.02
N PRO A 9 27.03 -4.75 1.19
CA PRO A 9 26.11 -5.50 2.05
C PRO A 9 26.19 -5.05 3.51
N HIS A 10 25.15 -5.27 4.29
CA HIS A 10 25.06 -4.91 5.72
C HIS A 10 26.26 -5.36 6.57
N HIS A 11 26.92 -6.45 6.17
CA HIS A 11 28.13 -6.98 6.80
C HIS A 11 29.35 -6.07 6.67
N SER A 12 29.33 -5.10 5.75
CA SER A 12 30.41 -4.14 5.55
C SER A 12 30.27 -2.89 6.42
N LEU A 13 29.09 -2.61 6.98
CA LEU A 13 28.89 -1.45 7.85
C LEU A 13 29.64 -1.63 9.16
N ASN A 14 29.62 -2.82 9.75
CA ASN A 14 30.39 -3.12 10.97
C ASN A 14 31.89 -2.98 10.74
N LYS A 15 32.41 -3.39 9.57
CA LYS A 15 33.81 -3.19 9.22
C LYS A 15 34.20 -1.71 9.05
N ILE A 16 33.26 -0.88 8.59
CA ILE A 16 33.48 0.57 8.49
C ILE A 16 33.47 1.18 9.89
N ILE A 17 32.57 0.76 10.77
CA ILE A 17 32.49 1.20 12.16
C ILE A 17 33.76 0.78 12.91
N ASP A 18 34.16 -0.49 12.79
CA ASP A 18 35.37 -1.02 13.40
C ASP A 18 36.65 -0.30 12.92
N ALA A 19 36.70 0.10 11.64
CA ALA A 19 37.81 0.84 11.07
C ALA A 19 37.90 2.29 11.59
N LEU A 20 36.81 2.85 12.08
CA LEU A 20 36.73 4.21 12.64
C LEU A 20 36.76 4.23 14.16
N ASP A 21 36.76 3.05 14.79
CA ASP A 21 36.82 2.95 16.25
C ASP A 21 38.14 3.54 16.78
N GLY A 22 38.04 4.38 17.81
CA GLY A 22 39.15 5.05 18.45
C GLY A 22 39.72 6.29 17.75
N ILE A 23 39.18 6.70 16.58
CA ILE A 23 39.61 7.95 15.93
C ILE A 23 38.95 9.17 16.59
N GLN A 24 39.77 10.19 16.92
CA GLN A 24 39.28 11.45 17.52
C GLN A 24 39.37 12.63 16.53
N LEU A 25 38.59 13.67 16.79
CA LEU A 25 38.58 14.87 15.96
C LEU A 25 39.99 15.55 16.05
N GLY A 26 40.68 15.70 14.91
CA GLY A 26 42.03 16.23 14.83
C GLY A 26 43.11 15.18 14.54
N ASP A 27 42.80 13.89 14.61
CA ASP A 27 43.71 12.84 14.22
C ASP A 27 43.92 12.78 12.70
N THR A 28 45.08 12.40 12.24
CA THR A 28 45.31 12.14 10.80
C THR A 28 44.87 10.73 10.46
N PRO A 29 43.75 10.56 9.68
CA PRO A 29 43.25 9.23 9.40
C PRO A 29 44.23 8.44 8.51
N ASN A 30 44.42 7.17 8.84
CA ASN A 30 45.20 6.26 8.00
C ASN A 30 44.42 5.92 6.67
N ALA A 31 45.06 5.19 5.76
CA ALA A 31 44.51 4.87 4.45
C ALA A 31 43.18 4.09 4.54
N LEU A 32 43.01 3.23 5.54
CA LEU A 32 41.78 2.45 5.76
C LEU A 32 40.67 3.36 6.30
N GLN A 33 40.94 4.20 7.25
CA GLN A 33 40.05 5.18 7.84
C GLN A 33 39.62 6.23 6.81
N THR A 34 40.51 6.71 5.97
CA THR A 34 40.20 7.62 4.85
C THR A 34 39.26 6.97 3.85
N SER A 35 39.45 5.69 3.55
CA SER A 35 38.54 4.94 2.67
C SER A 35 37.16 4.75 3.30
N ALA A 36 37.09 4.44 4.60
CA ALA A 36 35.85 4.31 5.37
C ALA A 36 35.08 5.64 5.43
N LEU A 37 35.74 6.77 5.67
CA LEU A 37 35.15 8.10 5.66
C LEU A 37 34.60 8.49 4.27
N LYS A 38 35.33 8.16 3.19
CA LYS A 38 34.83 8.38 1.81
C LYS A 38 33.57 7.57 1.52
N LEU A 39 33.50 6.31 1.95
CA LEU A 39 32.32 5.47 1.80
C LEU A 39 31.13 6.00 2.61
N LEU A 40 31.36 6.47 3.84
CA LEU A 40 30.34 7.15 4.64
C LEU A 40 29.86 8.43 3.96
N ALA A 41 30.75 9.27 3.47
CA ALA A 41 30.39 10.51 2.76
C ALA A 41 29.49 10.25 1.53
N VAL A 42 29.75 9.19 0.77
CA VAL A 42 28.91 8.78 -0.37
C VAL A 42 27.54 8.30 0.09
N ARG A 43 27.47 7.55 1.18
CA ARG A 43 26.23 6.97 1.70
C ARG A 43 25.32 8.02 2.36
N TYR A 44 25.91 8.99 3.07
CA TYR A 44 25.19 10.04 3.79
C TYR A 44 25.02 11.33 2.98
N ARG A 45 25.32 11.33 1.69
CA ARG A 45 25.18 12.51 0.79
C ARG A 45 23.77 13.11 0.77
N LYS A 46 22.77 12.42 1.31
CA LYS A 46 21.37 12.86 1.39
C LYS A 46 20.90 13.25 2.80
N THR A 47 21.74 13.14 3.81
CA THR A 47 21.38 13.43 5.19
C THR A 47 22.28 14.52 5.75
N ASN A 48 21.69 15.51 6.35
CA ASN A 48 22.18 16.59 7.19
C ASN A 48 23.53 17.27 6.80
N LEU A 49 23.44 18.57 6.46
CA LEU A 49 24.58 19.42 6.08
C LEU A 49 25.72 19.47 7.13
N GLY A 50 25.40 19.27 8.42
CA GLY A 50 26.39 19.24 9.51
C GLY A 50 27.36 18.07 9.43
N ASP A 51 26.84 16.88 9.13
CA ASP A 51 27.64 15.67 9.03
C ASP A 51 28.54 15.67 7.79
N GLN A 52 28.10 16.32 6.70
CA GLN A 52 28.95 16.50 5.52
C GLN A 52 30.13 17.46 5.77
N ALA A 53 29.92 18.51 6.56
CA ALA A 53 30.96 19.43 6.93
C ALA A 53 32.04 18.75 7.80
N MET A 54 31.62 17.92 8.75
CA MET A 54 32.53 17.11 9.60
C MET A 54 33.31 16.10 8.76
N ILE A 55 32.64 15.35 7.88
CA ILE A 55 33.30 14.37 7.00
C ILE A 55 34.30 15.06 6.06
N ASN A 56 33.97 16.25 5.52
CA ASN A 56 34.90 17.02 4.69
C ASN A 56 36.12 17.52 5.49
N LEU A 57 35.93 17.96 6.73
CA LEU A 57 37.02 18.34 7.64
C LEU A 57 38.00 17.16 7.87
N TRP A 58 37.49 15.97 8.07
CA TRP A 58 38.29 14.75 8.26
C TRP A 58 38.99 14.29 6.97
N LEU A 59 38.38 14.49 5.80
CA LEU A 59 39.00 14.08 4.52
C LEU A 59 40.06 15.03 4.02
N ASN A 60 39.97 16.32 4.34
CA ASN A 60 40.85 17.37 3.79
C ASN A 60 41.79 17.97 4.80
N GLY A 61 41.70 17.59 6.09
CA GLY A 61 42.57 18.08 7.18
C GLY A 61 42.29 19.53 7.62
N PRO A 62 42.85 19.96 8.74
CA PRO A 62 42.65 21.30 9.29
C PRO A 62 43.27 22.45 8.47
N ASP A 63 44.15 22.15 7.51
CA ASP A 63 44.84 23.16 6.69
C ASP A 63 44.20 23.47 5.34
N ALA A 64 43.10 22.82 4.98
CA ALA A 64 42.29 23.20 3.82
C ALA A 64 41.53 24.48 4.17
N GLY A 65 42.13 25.63 3.84
CA GLY A 65 41.69 27.00 4.07
C GLY A 65 40.22 27.13 4.53
N GLN A 66 40.02 27.22 5.81
CA GLN A 66 38.71 27.56 6.36
C GLN A 66 38.35 28.96 5.86
N PRO A 67 37.18 29.13 5.21
CA PRO A 67 36.57 30.42 5.31
C PRO A 67 36.25 30.59 6.81
N VAL A 68 36.85 31.59 7.44
CA VAL A 68 36.43 32.05 8.77
C VAL A 68 34.99 32.50 8.60
N VAL A 69 34.05 31.57 8.86
CA VAL A 69 32.64 31.89 8.89
C VAL A 69 32.39 32.46 10.26
N ASP A 70 32.51 33.80 10.38
CA ASP A 70 32.08 34.46 11.59
C ASP A 70 30.52 34.27 11.70
N GLU A 71 30.02 34.29 12.94
CA GLU A 71 28.58 34.10 13.20
C GLU A 71 27.70 35.09 12.41
N THR A 72 28.23 36.27 12.08
CA THR A 72 27.55 37.30 11.28
C THR A 72 27.40 36.91 9.82
N SER A 73 28.43 36.28 9.23
CA SER A 73 28.42 35.73 7.86
C SER A 73 27.49 34.56 7.73
N MET A 74 27.40 33.71 8.76
CA MET A 74 26.52 32.57 8.79
C MET A 74 25.04 33.00 8.94
N ALA A 75 24.76 33.98 9.81
CA ALA A 75 23.46 34.58 9.95
C ALA A 75 22.99 35.28 8.66
N ALA A 76 23.91 35.98 7.97
CA ALA A 76 23.62 36.62 6.68
C ALA A 76 23.35 35.57 5.58
N ALA A 77 24.10 34.47 5.54
CA ALA A 77 23.87 33.37 4.60
C ALA A 77 22.55 32.63 4.84
N VAL A 78 22.19 32.41 6.11
CA VAL A 78 20.89 31.82 6.49
C VAL A 78 19.74 32.76 6.09
N ALA A 79 19.84 34.06 6.41
CA ALA A 79 18.84 35.05 6.01
C ALA A 79 18.67 35.14 4.48
N GLN A 80 19.78 35.06 3.72
CA GLN A 80 19.75 35.06 2.27
C GLN A 80 19.16 33.76 1.67
N LEU A 81 19.37 32.63 2.33
CA LEU A 81 18.73 31.34 2.02
C LEU A 81 17.23 31.38 2.31
N GLU A 82 16.83 31.91 3.47
CA GLU A 82 15.41 32.07 3.85
C GLU A 82 14.69 33.05 2.90
N GLU A 83 15.35 34.14 2.51
CA GLU A 83 14.83 35.10 1.53
C GLU A 83 14.67 34.44 0.15
N THR A 84 15.65 33.64 -0.27
CA THR A 84 15.62 32.91 -1.55
C THR A 84 14.53 31.83 -1.53
N MET A 85 14.41 31.10 -0.44
CA MET A 85 13.34 30.10 -0.25
C MET A 85 11.96 30.77 -0.29
N THR A 86 11.80 31.89 0.42
CA THR A 86 10.50 32.55 0.54
C THR A 86 10.11 33.29 -0.73
N LYS A 87 11.06 33.98 -1.40
CA LYS A 87 10.77 34.79 -2.57
C LYS A 87 10.85 34.05 -3.91
N LYS A 88 11.67 33.01 -4.04
CA LYS A 88 11.85 32.33 -5.33
C LYS A 88 11.29 30.91 -5.35
N ILE A 89 11.52 30.12 -4.29
CA ILE A 89 11.18 28.70 -4.31
C ILE A 89 9.71 28.48 -3.92
N LYS A 90 9.21 29.16 -2.87
CA LYS A 90 7.80 29.04 -2.46
C LYS A 90 6.81 29.37 -3.59
N PRO A 91 6.92 30.50 -4.31
CA PRO A 91 6.01 30.81 -5.41
C PRO A 91 6.10 29.81 -6.56
N GLN A 92 7.30 29.33 -6.89
CA GLN A 92 7.47 28.30 -7.92
C GLN A 92 6.88 26.94 -7.50
N LEU A 93 6.99 26.60 -6.21
CA LEU A 93 6.36 25.39 -5.68
C LEU A 93 4.83 25.50 -5.65
N GLU A 94 4.30 26.69 -5.37
CA GLU A 94 2.85 26.93 -5.43
C GLU A 94 2.35 26.95 -6.87
N GLU A 95 3.11 27.54 -7.79
CA GLU A 95 2.78 27.51 -9.22
C GLU A 95 2.84 26.08 -9.79
N ILE A 96 3.84 25.29 -9.40
CA ILE A 96 3.92 23.85 -9.72
C ILE A 96 2.77 23.09 -9.05
N ARG A 97 2.43 23.38 -7.80
CA ARG A 97 1.26 22.80 -7.13
C ARG A 97 -0.05 23.19 -7.80
N GLU A 98 -0.21 24.45 -8.24
CA GLU A 98 -1.38 24.86 -9.02
C GLU A 98 -1.41 24.21 -10.41
N GLN A 99 -0.26 24.05 -11.06
CA GLN A 99 -0.16 23.36 -12.35
C GLN A 99 -0.39 21.85 -12.20
N VAL A 100 0.09 21.23 -11.13
CA VAL A 100 -0.19 19.83 -10.75
C VAL A 100 -1.61 19.68 -10.21
N GLY A 101 -2.15 20.65 -9.48
CA GLY A 101 -3.55 20.70 -9.03
C GLY A 101 -4.56 21.03 -10.14
N LYS A 102 -4.12 21.63 -11.24
CA LYS A 102 -4.80 21.63 -12.54
C LYS A 102 -4.45 20.37 -13.33
N THR A 103 -4.16 19.28 -12.63
CA THR A 103 -3.97 17.96 -13.23
C THR A 103 -5.12 17.75 -14.18
N VAL A 104 -4.77 17.60 -15.44
CA VAL A 104 -5.68 17.19 -16.51
C VAL A 104 -6.53 16.09 -15.91
N LYS A 105 -7.82 16.36 -15.68
CA LYS A 105 -8.75 15.36 -15.25
C LYS A 105 -8.82 14.36 -16.39
N THR A 106 -7.96 13.35 -16.34
CA THR A 106 -7.88 12.34 -17.39
C THR A 106 -9.16 11.50 -17.27
N GLU A 107 -10.06 11.68 -18.22
CA GLU A 107 -11.22 10.82 -18.33
C GLU A 107 -10.75 9.42 -18.72
N LEU A 108 -11.03 8.46 -17.86
CA LEU A 108 -10.72 7.07 -18.14
C LEU A 108 -11.86 6.46 -18.97
N THR A 109 -11.60 6.17 -20.22
CA THR A 109 -12.52 5.45 -21.09
C THR A 109 -12.01 4.03 -21.30
N ILE A 110 -12.87 3.05 -21.01
CA ILE A 110 -12.60 1.64 -21.23
C ILE A 110 -13.28 1.22 -22.51
N THR A 111 -12.53 0.57 -23.41
CA THR A 111 -13.06 -0.04 -24.63
C THR A 111 -12.64 -1.51 -24.66
N ILE A 112 -13.61 -2.42 -24.70
CA ILE A 112 -13.41 -3.87 -24.77
C ILE A 112 -14.30 -4.38 -25.89
N GLY A 113 -13.72 -4.67 -27.04
CA GLY A 113 -14.49 -4.97 -28.25
C GLY A 113 -15.46 -3.84 -28.57
N ASP A 114 -16.73 -4.13 -28.66
CA ASP A 114 -17.80 -3.15 -28.93
C ASP A 114 -18.29 -2.41 -27.67
N TYR A 115 -17.86 -2.82 -26.48
CA TYR A 115 -18.22 -2.18 -25.24
C TYR A 115 -17.28 -1.01 -24.94
N SER A 116 -17.85 0.20 -24.78
CA SER A 116 -17.11 1.39 -24.36
C SER A 116 -17.85 2.10 -23.23
N LYS A 117 -17.17 2.38 -22.13
CA LYS A 117 -17.70 3.13 -20.99
C LYS A 117 -16.71 4.19 -20.55
N ASN A 118 -17.16 5.42 -20.44
CA ASN A 118 -16.42 6.51 -19.80
C ASN A 118 -16.62 6.41 -18.28
N LEU A 119 -15.54 6.25 -17.53
CA LEU A 119 -15.55 6.13 -16.08
C LEU A 119 -15.38 7.49 -15.36
N GLY A 120 -15.35 8.58 -16.12
CA GLY A 120 -15.16 9.92 -15.57
C GLY A 120 -13.76 10.16 -15.03
N THR A 121 -13.66 11.16 -14.15
CA THR A 121 -12.40 11.68 -13.59
C THR A 121 -12.22 11.33 -12.11
N GLU A 122 -12.97 10.39 -11.58
CA GLU A 122 -12.85 9.99 -10.18
C GLU A 122 -11.48 9.38 -9.91
N ALA A 123 -10.89 9.76 -8.80
CA ALA A 123 -9.63 9.18 -8.36
C ALA A 123 -9.82 7.69 -8.01
N ARG A 124 -8.97 6.84 -8.56
CA ARG A 124 -8.96 5.40 -8.35
C ARG A 124 -7.60 4.94 -7.87
N HIS A 125 -7.60 3.85 -7.14
CA HIS A 125 -6.38 3.24 -6.64
C HIS A 125 -5.43 2.87 -7.80
N TYR A 126 -4.12 3.04 -7.62
CA TYR A 126 -3.11 2.81 -8.67
C TYR A 126 -3.12 1.40 -9.28
N VAL A 127 -3.69 0.39 -8.60
CA VAL A 127 -3.82 -0.97 -9.17
C VAL A 127 -5.12 -1.17 -9.95
N PHE A 128 -6.05 -0.21 -9.96
CA PHE A 128 -7.38 -0.34 -10.56
C PHE A 128 -7.33 -0.82 -12.01
N GLU A 129 -6.57 -0.14 -12.87
CA GLU A 129 -6.45 -0.49 -14.29
C GLU A 129 -5.90 -1.90 -14.49
N LYS A 130 -4.91 -2.28 -13.68
CA LYS A 130 -4.30 -3.61 -13.74
C LYS A 130 -5.31 -4.72 -13.40
N VAL A 131 -6.14 -4.49 -12.37
CA VAL A 131 -7.21 -5.41 -11.98
C VAL A 131 -8.29 -5.47 -13.05
N LEU A 132 -8.72 -4.33 -13.54
CA LEU A 132 -9.74 -4.20 -14.57
C LEU A 132 -9.40 -4.99 -15.84
N ILE A 133 -8.18 -4.86 -16.35
CA ILE A 133 -7.71 -5.60 -17.54
C ILE A 133 -7.80 -7.12 -17.30
N LYS A 134 -7.43 -7.62 -16.12
CA LYS A 134 -7.47 -9.06 -15.82
C LYS A 134 -8.90 -9.57 -15.70
N ILE A 135 -9.76 -8.83 -15.01
CA ILE A 135 -11.18 -9.19 -14.87
C ILE A 135 -11.91 -9.08 -16.22
N ALA A 136 -11.59 -8.08 -17.05
CA ALA A 136 -12.12 -7.98 -18.42
C ALA A 136 -11.76 -9.20 -19.28
N ALA A 137 -10.56 -9.73 -19.10
CA ALA A 137 -10.10 -10.98 -19.72
C ALA A 137 -10.69 -12.25 -19.06
N ARG A 138 -11.59 -12.10 -18.08
CA ARG A 138 -12.20 -13.21 -17.31
C ARG A 138 -11.20 -14.07 -16.56
N LEU A 139 -10.06 -13.49 -16.18
CA LEU A 139 -9.09 -14.13 -15.30
C LEU A 139 -9.47 -13.88 -13.84
N ASN A 140 -9.44 -14.94 -13.02
CA ASN A 140 -9.64 -14.78 -11.59
C ASN A 140 -8.46 -14.01 -10.98
N VAL A 141 -8.74 -13.10 -10.04
CA VAL A 141 -7.74 -12.22 -9.41
C VAL A 141 -7.73 -12.39 -7.90
N TYR A 142 -6.54 -12.51 -7.33
CA TYR A 142 -6.32 -12.43 -5.88
C TYR A 142 -5.61 -11.12 -5.54
N LEU A 143 -6.20 -10.34 -4.62
CA LEU A 143 -5.64 -9.09 -4.11
C LEU A 143 -5.17 -9.25 -2.67
N PRO A 144 -3.95 -9.70 -2.43
CA PRO A 144 -3.36 -9.62 -1.09
C PRO A 144 -2.91 -8.19 -0.78
N GLY A 145 -3.16 -7.77 0.45
CA GLY A 145 -2.74 -6.45 0.91
C GLY A 145 -3.26 -6.08 2.28
N PRO A 146 -2.74 -5.03 2.91
CA PRO A 146 -3.09 -4.67 4.28
C PRO A 146 -4.58 -4.33 4.41
N ALA A 147 -5.10 -4.44 5.64
CA ALA A 147 -6.47 -4.07 5.95
C ALA A 147 -6.70 -2.58 5.67
N GLY A 148 -7.85 -2.25 5.07
CA GLY A 148 -8.21 -0.86 4.76
C GLY A 148 -7.55 -0.27 3.52
N SER A 149 -6.88 -1.07 2.67
CA SER A 149 -6.30 -0.61 1.40
C SER A 149 -7.33 -0.39 0.27
N GLY A 150 -8.62 -0.71 0.47
CA GLY A 150 -9.66 -0.50 -0.54
C GLY A 150 -9.91 -1.69 -1.46
N LYS A 151 -9.52 -2.91 -1.07
CA LYS A 151 -9.67 -4.13 -1.88
C LYS A 151 -11.11 -4.40 -2.33
N THR A 152 -12.06 -4.31 -1.41
CA THR A 152 -13.50 -4.49 -1.67
C THR A 152 -14.02 -3.39 -2.60
N THR A 153 -13.61 -2.14 -2.37
CA THR A 153 -13.98 -0.98 -3.20
C THR A 153 -13.52 -1.15 -4.65
N ILE A 154 -12.28 -1.63 -4.87
CA ILE A 154 -11.80 -1.92 -6.22
C ILE A 154 -12.66 -2.98 -6.90
N ALA A 155 -13.08 -4.03 -6.20
CA ALA A 155 -13.91 -5.08 -6.77
C ALA A 155 -15.27 -4.53 -7.24
N GLU A 156 -15.91 -3.67 -6.44
CA GLU A 156 -17.15 -2.97 -6.79
C GLU A 156 -16.95 -2.06 -8.00
N GLN A 157 -15.92 -1.21 -7.99
CA GLN A 157 -15.61 -0.30 -9.09
C GLN A 157 -15.32 -1.03 -10.40
N VAL A 158 -14.62 -2.17 -10.34
CA VAL A 158 -14.33 -3.00 -11.53
C VAL A 158 -15.59 -3.66 -12.06
N ALA A 159 -16.45 -4.19 -11.19
CA ALA A 159 -17.74 -4.76 -11.61
C ALA A 159 -18.62 -3.71 -12.28
N GLU A 160 -18.72 -2.52 -11.68
CA GLU A 160 -19.45 -1.39 -12.24
C GLU A 160 -18.87 -0.94 -13.59
N ALA A 161 -17.56 -0.82 -13.69
CA ALA A 161 -16.86 -0.44 -14.90
C ALA A 161 -17.14 -1.38 -16.08
N LEU A 162 -17.26 -2.68 -15.79
CA LEU A 162 -17.54 -3.73 -16.79
C LEU A 162 -19.03 -4.03 -16.97
N GLY A 163 -19.92 -3.35 -16.24
CA GLY A 163 -21.36 -3.61 -16.28
C GLY A 163 -21.76 -5.01 -15.80
N LEU A 164 -20.94 -5.61 -14.91
CA LEU A 164 -21.20 -6.93 -14.37
C LEU A 164 -22.01 -6.85 -13.08
N PRO A 165 -22.99 -7.74 -12.86
CA PRO A 165 -23.59 -7.93 -11.55
C PRO A 165 -22.51 -8.25 -10.52
N PHE A 166 -22.56 -7.59 -9.35
CA PHE A 166 -21.60 -7.76 -8.27
C PHE A 166 -22.18 -8.56 -7.10
N TYR A 167 -21.45 -9.56 -6.65
CA TYR A 167 -21.81 -10.40 -5.52
C TYR A 167 -20.60 -10.51 -4.58
N ALA A 168 -20.81 -10.36 -3.28
CA ALA A 168 -19.73 -10.39 -2.30
C ALA A 168 -20.03 -11.37 -1.16
N TYR A 169 -19.01 -12.15 -0.82
CA TYR A 169 -18.95 -12.98 0.37
C TYR A 169 -17.82 -12.46 1.28
N GLY A 170 -18.00 -12.58 2.59
CA GLY A 170 -16.90 -12.49 3.54
C GLY A 170 -16.09 -13.80 3.63
N ALA A 171 -15.39 -13.98 4.74
CA ALA A 171 -14.73 -15.26 5.01
C ALA A 171 -15.76 -16.41 5.07
N ILE A 172 -15.47 -17.49 4.36
CA ILE A 172 -16.35 -18.64 4.22
C ILE A 172 -16.07 -19.68 5.29
N GLY A 173 -17.08 -20.03 6.08
CA GLY A 173 -17.00 -21.10 7.06
C GLY A 173 -17.35 -22.47 6.47
N MET A 174 -18.40 -22.53 5.63
CA MET A 174 -18.94 -23.80 5.13
C MET A 174 -19.35 -23.68 3.66
N ALA A 175 -19.27 -24.78 2.91
CA ALA A 175 -19.56 -24.83 1.47
C ALA A 175 -20.99 -24.43 1.09
N HIS A 176 -21.97 -24.70 1.94
CA HIS A 176 -23.37 -24.36 1.65
C HIS A 176 -23.61 -22.85 1.56
N GLU A 177 -22.74 -22.02 2.15
CA GLU A 177 -22.85 -20.56 2.05
C GLU A 177 -22.72 -20.06 0.60
N PHE A 178 -21.90 -20.73 -0.21
CA PHE A 178 -21.75 -20.37 -1.63
C PHE A 178 -22.33 -21.40 -2.61
N GLU A 179 -22.55 -22.65 -2.21
CA GLU A 179 -23.21 -23.64 -3.07
C GLU A 179 -24.76 -23.51 -3.02
N GLY A 180 -25.31 -22.90 -1.98
CA GLY A 180 -26.72 -22.97 -1.65
C GLY A 180 -27.05 -24.29 -0.95
N TYR A 181 -28.32 -24.50 -0.64
CA TYR A 181 -28.77 -25.69 0.10
C TYR A 181 -30.24 -25.99 -0.15
N MET A 182 -30.65 -27.24 0.12
CA MET A 182 -32.06 -27.62 0.16
C MET A 182 -32.64 -27.30 1.53
N ASN A 183 -33.72 -26.53 1.61
CA ASN A 183 -34.39 -26.22 2.86
C ASN A 183 -35.23 -27.42 3.35
N ALA A 184 -35.80 -27.31 4.55
CA ALA A 184 -36.63 -28.38 5.14
C ALA A 184 -37.89 -28.74 4.33
N GLN A 185 -38.36 -27.87 3.45
CA GLN A 185 -39.49 -28.08 2.54
C GLN A 185 -39.08 -28.70 1.20
N GLY A 186 -37.80 -29.00 1.00
CA GLY A 186 -37.27 -29.55 -0.24
C GLY A 186 -37.05 -28.51 -1.36
N ASN A 187 -37.12 -27.22 -1.05
CA ASN A 187 -36.84 -26.15 -2.01
C ASN A 187 -35.32 -25.77 -1.96
N TYR A 188 -34.75 -25.57 -3.12
CA TYR A 188 -33.40 -25.06 -3.23
C TYR A 188 -33.32 -23.57 -2.93
N VAL A 189 -32.46 -23.21 -1.98
CA VAL A 189 -32.08 -21.83 -1.67
C VAL A 189 -30.85 -21.47 -2.49
N GLU A 190 -31.05 -20.70 -3.53
CA GLU A 190 -29.96 -20.29 -4.43
C GLU A 190 -28.95 -19.37 -3.74
N SER A 191 -27.69 -19.66 -3.93
CA SER A 191 -26.60 -18.79 -3.49
C SER A 191 -26.27 -17.69 -4.50
N MET A 192 -25.53 -16.68 -4.07
CA MET A 192 -25.00 -15.66 -4.96
C MET A 192 -24.04 -16.24 -6.00
N LEU A 193 -23.19 -17.21 -5.61
CA LEU A 193 -22.30 -17.92 -6.53
C LEU A 193 -23.07 -18.69 -7.60
N TYR A 194 -24.15 -19.42 -7.23
CA TYR A 194 -24.98 -20.10 -8.19
C TYR A 194 -25.56 -19.14 -9.22
N LYS A 195 -26.11 -17.99 -8.76
CA LYS A 195 -26.68 -16.97 -9.64
C LYS A 195 -25.62 -16.40 -10.60
N ALA A 196 -24.44 -16.05 -10.07
CA ALA A 196 -23.34 -15.54 -10.90
C ALA A 196 -22.84 -16.60 -11.89
N PHE A 197 -22.69 -17.85 -11.45
CA PHE A 197 -22.21 -18.94 -12.29
C PHE A 197 -23.15 -19.21 -13.47
N LYS A 198 -24.45 -19.14 -13.21
CA LYS A 198 -25.50 -19.38 -14.20
C LYS A 198 -25.75 -18.19 -15.13
N ASN A 199 -25.75 -16.97 -14.60
CA ASN A 199 -26.21 -15.77 -15.31
C ASN A 199 -25.11 -14.75 -15.61
N GLY A 200 -23.89 -14.99 -15.16
CA GLY A 200 -22.76 -14.05 -15.24
C GLY A 200 -22.68 -13.12 -14.04
N GLY A 201 -21.51 -12.53 -13.86
CA GLY A 201 -21.23 -11.58 -12.79
C GLY A 201 -19.85 -11.76 -12.18
N LEU A 202 -19.42 -10.76 -11.42
CA LEU A 202 -18.23 -10.79 -10.62
C LEU A 202 -18.56 -11.21 -9.19
N VAL A 203 -17.95 -12.29 -8.73
CA VAL A 203 -18.08 -12.76 -7.34
C VAL A 203 -16.82 -12.44 -6.59
N LEU A 204 -16.96 -11.66 -5.53
CA LEU A 204 -15.88 -11.36 -4.59
C LEU A 204 -15.92 -12.31 -3.40
N PHE A 205 -14.79 -12.95 -3.10
CA PHE A 205 -14.53 -13.62 -1.81
C PHE A 205 -13.59 -12.74 -0.99
N ASP A 206 -14.17 -11.91 -0.14
CA ASP A 206 -13.39 -11.03 0.74
C ASP A 206 -12.81 -11.85 1.90
N GLU A 207 -11.59 -11.55 2.30
CA GLU A 207 -10.88 -12.26 3.36
C GLU A 207 -10.75 -13.78 3.12
N MET A 208 -10.47 -14.20 1.87
CA MET A 208 -10.35 -15.62 1.52
C MET A 208 -9.34 -16.36 2.39
N ASP A 209 -8.29 -15.69 2.85
CA ASP A 209 -7.28 -16.24 3.76
C ASP A 209 -7.78 -16.48 5.21
N ALA A 210 -9.00 -16.02 5.55
CA ALA A 210 -9.68 -16.38 6.80
C ALA A 210 -10.70 -17.51 6.62
N SER A 211 -10.91 -17.98 5.39
CA SER A 211 -11.90 -19.00 5.07
C SER A 211 -11.45 -20.42 5.46
N ASN A 212 -12.43 -21.32 5.60
CA ASN A 212 -12.17 -22.72 5.87
C ASN A 212 -11.55 -23.42 4.64
N ALA A 213 -10.42 -24.12 4.83
CA ALA A 213 -9.69 -24.77 3.75
C ALA A 213 -10.55 -25.80 2.98
N ASN A 214 -11.41 -26.58 3.66
CA ASN A 214 -12.26 -27.56 3.00
C ASN A 214 -13.34 -26.88 2.13
N ALA A 215 -13.88 -25.73 2.58
CA ALA A 215 -14.80 -24.95 1.78
C ALA A 215 -14.11 -24.40 0.51
N LEU A 216 -12.86 -23.92 0.64
CA LEU A 216 -12.09 -23.44 -0.53
C LEU A 216 -11.78 -24.54 -1.54
N LEU A 217 -11.55 -25.78 -1.12
CA LEU A 217 -11.38 -26.92 -2.06
C LEU A 217 -12.65 -27.14 -2.88
N ARG A 218 -13.83 -27.02 -2.28
CA ARG A 218 -15.12 -27.11 -2.98
C ARG A 218 -15.29 -25.95 -3.96
N LEU A 219 -14.97 -24.73 -3.55
CA LEU A 219 -14.99 -23.54 -4.40
C LEU A 219 -14.07 -23.71 -5.62
N ASN A 220 -12.86 -24.23 -5.42
CA ASN A 220 -11.92 -24.53 -6.49
C ASN A 220 -12.50 -25.49 -7.54
N ALA A 221 -13.24 -26.53 -7.11
CA ALA A 221 -13.86 -27.46 -8.02
C ALA A 221 -14.95 -26.80 -8.89
N ILE A 222 -15.74 -25.88 -8.32
CA ILE A 222 -16.78 -25.15 -9.04
C ILE A 222 -16.14 -24.15 -10.03
N THR A 223 -15.19 -23.35 -9.58
CA THR A 223 -14.65 -22.24 -10.38
C THR A 223 -13.73 -22.71 -11.51
N ALA A 224 -13.04 -23.85 -11.33
CA ALA A 224 -12.12 -24.40 -12.33
C ALA A 224 -12.86 -25.02 -13.55
N ASN A 225 -14.08 -25.49 -13.36
CA ASN A 225 -14.77 -26.27 -14.39
C ASN A 225 -15.76 -25.41 -15.21
N LYS A 226 -16.00 -25.85 -16.45
CA LYS A 226 -17.01 -25.24 -17.33
C LYS A 226 -18.45 -25.61 -16.95
N ILE A 227 -18.61 -26.66 -16.14
CA ILE A 227 -19.90 -27.18 -15.66
C ILE A 227 -19.71 -27.54 -14.21
N ALA A 228 -20.65 -27.18 -13.35
CA ALA A 228 -20.64 -27.52 -11.93
C ALA A 228 -22.01 -28.12 -11.51
N ALA A 229 -21.96 -29.09 -10.57
CA ALA A 229 -23.15 -29.64 -9.92
C ALA A 229 -23.47 -28.83 -8.67
N PHE A 230 -24.75 -28.53 -8.47
CA PHE A 230 -25.26 -27.81 -7.30
C PHE A 230 -26.20 -28.71 -6.48
N PRO A 231 -26.48 -28.36 -5.20
CA PRO A 231 -27.28 -29.21 -4.30
C PRO A 231 -28.70 -29.55 -4.76
N ASN A 232 -29.25 -28.79 -5.70
CA ASN A 232 -30.56 -29.09 -6.35
C ASN A 232 -30.49 -30.20 -7.41
N GLY A 233 -29.31 -30.82 -7.62
CA GLY A 233 -29.06 -31.81 -8.64
C GLY A 233 -28.83 -31.26 -10.06
N GLU A 234 -28.88 -29.95 -10.23
CA GLU A 234 -28.65 -29.31 -11.53
C GLU A 234 -27.16 -29.28 -11.90
N MET A 235 -26.85 -29.63 -13.13
CA MET A 235 -25.57 -29.44 -13.76
C MET A 235 -25.59 -28.12 -14.54
N VAL A 236 -25.01 -27.09 -13.94
CA VAL A 236 -25.03 -25.72 -14.50
C VAL A 236 -23.79 -25.46 -15.33
N LYS A 237 -23.97 -24.93 -16.54
CA LYS A 237 -22.87 -24.46 -17.39
C LYS A 237 -22.44 -23.07 -16.96
N LYS A 238 -21.11 -22.88 -16.82
CA LYS A 238 -20.52 -21.60 -16.47
C LYS A 238 -20.82 -20.54 -17.53
N HIS A 239 -21.39 -19.41 -17.10
CA HIS A 239 -21.62 -18.27 -17.96
C HIS A 239 -20.28 -17.65 -18.42
N PRO A 240 -20.17 -17.17 -19.69
CA PRO A 240 -18.95 -16.52 -20.18
C PRO A 240 -18.51 -15.31 -19.34
N ASP A 241 -19.45 -14.57 -18.79
CA ASP A 241 -19.21 -13.39 -17.97
C ASP A 241 -19.03 -13.69 -16.47
N PHE A 242 -18.97 -14.96 -16.08
CA PHE A 242 -18.65 -15.34 -14.72
C PHE A 242 -17.16 -15.17 -14.46
N VAL A 243 -16.80 -14.42 -13.41
CA VAL A 243 -15.42 -14.23 -12.96
C VAL A 243 -15.36 -14.11 -11.44
N VAL A 244 -14.27 -14.57 -10.87
CA VAL A 244 -14.04 -14.53 -9.42
C VAL A 244 -12.91 -13.58 -9.07
N MET A 245 -13.12 -12.80 -8.04
CA MET A 245 -12.12 -12.00 -7.39
C MET A 245 -12.03 -12.40 -5.92
N ALA A 246 -10.83 -12.49 -5.39
CA ALA A 246 -10.62 -12.82 -3.99
C ALA A 246 -9.67 -11.80 -3.35
N THR A 247 -9.84 -11.56 -2.06
CA THR A 247 -8.93 -10.69 -1.31
C THR A 247 -8.37 -11.45 -0.11
N GLY A 248 -7.26 -10.95 0.41
CA GLY A 248 -6.66 -11.44 1.65
C GLY A 248 -5.83 -10.36 2.32
N ASN A 249 -5.60 -10.50 3.61
CA ASN A 249 -4.69 -9.63 4.35
C ASN A 249 -3.27 -10.21 4.41
N THR A 250 -3.08 -11.41 3.88
CA THR A 250 -1.80 -12.11 3.74
C THR A 250 -1.60 -12.56 2.29
N PHE A 251 -0.37 -12.94 1.96
CA PHE A 251 -0.06 -13.51 0.63
C PHE A 251 -0.42 -15.01 0.51
N GLY A 252 -1.30 -15.51 1.39
CA GLY A 252 -1.66 -16.93 1.44
C GLY A 252 -0.69 -17.80 2.24
N HIS A 253 0.28 -17.21 2.93
CA HIS A 253 1.26 -17.94 3.75
C HIS A 253 0.75 -18.23 5.18
N GLY A 254 -0.50 -17.86 5.50
CA GLY A 254 -1.10 -18.03 6.81
C GLY A 254 -0.89 -16.85 7.76
N ALA A 255 -1.05 -17.11 9.06
CA ALA A 255 -1.03 -16.11 10.11
C ALA A 255 0.29 -15.32 10.17
N THR A 256 0.17 -14.03 10.47
CA THR A 256 1.29 -13.14 10.76
C THR A 256 1.11 -12.52 12.15
N ALA A 257 2.11 -11.78 12.64
CA ALA A 257 2.00 -11.07 13.91
C ALA A 257 0.83 -10.07 13.97
N GLN A 258 0.46 -9.49 12.82
CA GLN A 258 -0.64 -8.53 12.68
C GLN A 258 -1.98 -9.20 12.35
N TYR A 259 -1.95 -10.33 11.65
CA TYR A 259 -3.13 -11.05 11.15
C TYR A 259 -3.10 -12.50 11.66
N VAL A 260 -3.46 -12.70 12.93
CA VAL A 260 -3.35 -14.02 13.61
C VAL A 260 -4.45 -15.02 13.19
N GLY A 261 -5.59 -14.55 12.72
CA GLY A 261 -6.72 -15.39 12.30
C GLY A 261 -6.71 -15.76 10.81
N ARG A 262 -5.52 -15.99 10.22
CA ARG A 262 -5.38 -16.31 8.79
C ARG A 262 -4.84 -17.71 8.58
N ASN A 263 -5.45 -18.43 7.65
CA ASN A 263 -5.07 -19.77 7.25
C ASN A 263 -4.11 -19.72 6.04
N PRO A 264 -3.17 -20.67 5.93
CA PRO A 264 -2.41 -20.83 4.69
C PRO A 264 -3.36 -21.29 3.59
N LEU A 265 -3.22 -20.68 2.41
CA LEU A 265 -3.93 -21.09 1.21
C LEU A 265 -3.11 -22.16 0.49
N ASP A 266 -3.80 -23.20 0.02
CA ASP A 266 -3.16 -24.24 -0.79
C ASP A 266 -2.60 -23.68 -2.09
N GLY A 267 -1.42 -24.17 -2.51
CA GLY A 267 -0.76 -23.74 -3.72
C GLY A 267 -1.63 -23.92 -4.98
N ALA A 268 -2.41 -25.00 -5.05
CA ALA A 268 -3.36 -25.21 -6.14
C ALA A 268 -4.52 -24.20 -6.12
N THR A 269 -4.88 -23.64 -4.97
CA THR A 269 -5.83 -22.53 -4.88
C THR A 269 -5.22 -21.27 -5.44
N LEU A 270 -4.01 -20.91 -5.01
CA LEU A 270 -3.33 -19.69 -5.46
C LEU A 270 -3.04 -19.69 -6.96
N ASP A 271 -2.67 -20.83 -7.54
CA ASP A 271 -2.38 -21.00 -8.97
C ASP A 271 -3.57 -20.67 -9.89
N ARG A 272 -4.80 -20.70 -9.35
CA ARG A 272 -6.02 -20.34 -10.09
C ARG A 272 -6.28 -18.85 -10.21
N TYR A 273 -5.48 -18.03 -9.55
CA TYR A 273 -5.65 -16.59 -9.49
C TYR A 273 -4.43 -15.86 -10.01
N VAL A 274 -4.66 -14.77 -10.71
CA VAL A 274 -3.61 -13.78 -10.97
C VAL A 274 -3.41 -12.97 -9.68
N ASN A 275 -2.23 -13.08 -9.09
CA ASN A 275 -1.90 -12.37 -7.86
C ASN A 275 -1.50 -10.93 -8.18
N ILE A 276 -2.21 -9.95 -7.59
CA ILE A 276 -1.92 -8.52 -7.72
C ILE A 276 -1.79 -7.94 -6.30
N PRO A 277 -0.56 -7.78 -5.78
CA PRO A 277 -0.34 -7.14 -4.50
C PRO A 277 -0.88 -5.71 -4.48
N MET A 278 -1.56 -5.35 -3.39
CA MET A 278 -2.15 -4.05 -3.19
C MET A 278 -1.64 -3.43 -1.90
N GLY A 279 -0.92 -2.30 -1.99
CA GLY A 279 -0.49 -1.49 -0.86
C GLY A 279 -1.50 -0.39 -0.50
N TYR A 280 -1.09 0.55 0.33
CA TYR A 280 -1.83 1.79 0.52
C TYR A 280 -1.52 2.77 -0.62
N ASP A 281 -2.54 3.47 -1.08
CA ASP A 281 -2.42 4.57 -2.05
C ASP A 281 -2.53 5.89 -1.27
N GLU A 282 -1.38 6.46 -0.93
CA GLU A 282 -1.30 7.63 -0.07
C GLU A 282 -1.82 8.90 -0.74
N GLU A 283 -1.74 8.98 -2.07
CA GLU A 283 -2.29 10.10 -2.83
C GLU A 283 -3.81 10.03 -2.88
N LEU A 284 -4.36 8.83 -3.15
CA LEU A 284 -5.80 8.58 -3.10
C LEU A 284 -6.35 8.82 -1.69
N GLU A 285 -5.64 8.38 -0.64
CA GLU A 285 -5.98 8.61 0.76
C GLU A 285 -6.12 10.10 1.07
N ARG A 286 -5.18 10.95 0.61
CA ARG A 286 -5.23 12.42 0.75
C ARG A 286 -6.44 13.01 0.03
N SER A 287 -6.65 12.57 -1.21
CA SER A 287 -7.78 13.00 -2.04
C SER A 287 -9.14 12.70 -1.39
N ILE A 288 -9.29 11.53 -0.77
CA ILE A 288 -10.54 11.11 -0.13
C ILE A 288 -10.76 11.82 1.22
N ALA A 289 -9.72 11.90 2.04
CA ALA A 289 -9.84 12.47 3.39
C ALA A 289 -10.00 14.01 3.38
N GLY A 290 -9.43 14.70 2.39
CA GLY A 290 -9.60 16.15 2.21
C GLY A 290 -8.99 17.02 3.32
N ASN A 291 -8.11 16.47 4.17
CA ASN A 291 -7.42 17.19 5.23
C ASN A 291 -5.93 16.80 5.25
N ASP A 292 -5.14 17.55 4.48
CA ASP A 292 -3.72 17.22 4.24
C ASP A 292 -2.88 17.16 5.52
N ALA A 293 -3.13 18.05 6.48
CA ALA A 293 -2.35 18.10 7.71
C ALA A 293 -2.61 16.85 8.59
N TRP A 294 -3.87 16.45 8.70
CA TRP A 294 -4.26 15.23 9.43
C TRP A 294 -3.73 13.98 8.73
N VAL A 295 -3.90 13.88 7.42
CA VAL A 295 -3.43 12.73 6.64
C VAL A 295 -1.92 12.59 6.73
N ALA A 296 -1.16 13.69 6.63
CA ALA A 296 0.29 13.68 6.80
C ALA A 296 0.71 13.13 8.18
N PHE A 297 -0.02 13.50 9.25
CA PHE A 297 0.21 12.94 10.58
C PHE A 297 -0.04 11.43 10.62
N VAL A 298 -1.18 10.95 10.09
CA VAL A 298 -1.53 9.52 10.10
C VAL A 298 -0.53 8.70 9.27
N GLN A 299 -0.12 9.21 8.10
CA GLN A 299 0.89 8.57 7.25
C GLN A 299 2.25 8.49 7.96
N ALA A 300 2.67 9.55 8.64
CA ALA A 300 3.90 9.53 9.44
C ALA A 300 3.85 8.49 10.57
N VAL A 301 2.73 8.40 11.29
CA VAL A 301 2.52 7.37 12.33
C VAL A 301 2.56 5.96 11.73
N ARG A 302 1.97 5.76 10.54
CA ARG A 302 2.02 4.50 9.80
C ARG A 302 3.46 4.09 9.49
N HIS A 303 4.25 4.99 8.93
CA HIS A 303 5.64 4.72 8.58
C HIS A 303 6.48 4.34 9.80
N VAL A 304 6.29 5.04 10.92
CA VAL A 304 6.95 4.69 12.19
C VAL A 304 6.53 3.29 12.66
N ALA A 305 5.23 2.98 12.62
CA ALA A 305 4.73 1.67 13.03
C ALA A 305 5.30 0.53 12.15
N GLU A 306 5.43 0.75 10.84
CA GLU A 306 6.01 -0.20 9.89
C GLU A 306 7.52 -0.36 10.09
N GLU A 307 8.27 0.74 10.26
CA GLU A 307 9.72 0.74 10.50
C GLU A 307 10.06 -0.06 11.78
N HIS A 308 9.31 0.16 12.84
CA HIS A 308 9.49 -0.54 14.11
C HIS A 308 8.79 -1.90 14.18
N LYS A 309 8.19 -2.38 13.06
CA LYS A 309 7.48 -3.66 12.98
C LYS A 309 6.45 -3.86 14.07
N MET A 310 5.72 -2.79 14.40
CA MET A 310 4.69 -2.82 15.42
C MET A 310 3.49 -3.66 14.96
N ARG A 311 2.78 -4.28 15.90
CA ARG A 311 1.60 -5.10 15.58
C ARG A 311 0.37 -4.31 15.16
N TYR A 312 0.44 -2.99 15.24
CA TYR A 312 -0.68 -2.11 14.97
C TYR A 312 -0.82 -1.79 13.48
N ILE A 313 -2.07 -1.67 13.03
CA ILE A 313 -2.40 -1.35 11.65
C ILE A 313 -2.92 0.08 11.63
N VAL A 314 -2.17 0.97 10.99
CA VAL A 314 -2.56 2.36 10.74
C VAL A 314 -3.05 2.47 9.30
N SER A 315 -4.33 2.16 9.07
CA SER A 315 -4.90 2.14 7.72
C SER A 315 -5.44 3.51 7.29
N PRO A 316 -5.72 3.73 6.00
CA PRO A 316 -6.39 4.92 5.48
C PRO A 316 -7.74 5.24 6.15
N ARG A 317 -8.38 4.26 6.81
CA ARG A 317 -9.58 4.52 7.62
C ARG A 317 -9.31 5.52 8.74
N ALA A 318 -8.12 5.52 9.34
CA ALA A 318 -7.75 6.50 10.37
C ALA A 318 -7.70 7.92 9.80
N SER A 319 -7.17 8.09 8.58
CA SER A 319 -7.15 9.38 7.88
C SER A 319 -8.56 9.87 7.56
N ILE A 320 -9.39 9.01 6.98
CA ILE A 320 -10.74 9.35 6.56
C ILE A 320 -11.63 9.65 7.78
N ASN A 321 -11.66 8.75 8.77
CA ASN A 321 -12.50 8.92 9.94
C ASN A 321 -12.06 10.12 10.79
N GLY A 322 -10.74 10.31 10.98
CA GLY A 322 -10.23 11.46 11.71
C GLY A 322 -10.54 12.79 11.01
N ALA A 323 -10.44 12.85 9.69
CA ALA A 323 -10.83 14.03 8.93
C ALA A 323 -12.33 14.36 9.09
N ILE A 324 -13.20 13.34 9.10
CA ILE A 324 -14.64 13.52 9.37
C ILE A 324 -14.87 14.08 10.77
N LEU A 325 -14.20 13.54 11.80
CA LEU A 325 -14.32 14.00 13.18
C LEU A 325 -13.83 15.45 13.34
N ILE A 326 -12.71 15.80 12.71
CA ILE A 326 -12.20 17.19 12.71
C ILE A 326 -13.20 18.13 12.05
N ALA A 327 -13.77 17.72 10.91
CA ALA A 327 -14.80 18.52 10.21
C ALA A 327 -16.09 18.66 11.04
N ALA A 328 -16.40 17.69 11.89
CA ALA A 328 -17.52 17.74 12.84
C ALA A 328 -17.25 18.64 14.07
N GLY A 329 -16.02 19.12 14.24
CA GLY A 329 -15.64 20.04 15.31
C GLY A 329 -15.01 19.37 16.54
N ASP A 330 -14.65 18.08 16.44
CA ASP A 330 -13.93 17.39 17.51
C ASP A 330 -12.52 18.00 17.70
N ASN A 331 -12.03 17.98 18.95
CA ASN A 331 -10.71 18.50 19.27
C ASN A 331 -9.61 17.66 18.61
N LEU A 332 -8.73 18.32 17.87
CA LEU A 332 -7.64 17.66 17.15
C LEU A 332 -6.69 16.89 18.09
N ASP A 333 -6.40 17.45 19.27
CA ASP A 333 -5.48 16.80 20.22
C ASP A 333 -6.11 15.56 20.85
N ASP A 334 -7.43 15.59 21.11
CA ASP A 334 -8.18 14.40 21.56
C ASP A 334 -8.19 13.30 20.50
N ILE A 335 -8.32 13.67 19.22
CA ILE A 335 -8.28 12.69 18.10
C ILE A 335 -6.87 12.11 17.97
N LYS A 336 -5.82 12.93 18.05
CA LYS A 336 -4.43 12.48 18.04
C LYS A 336 -4.14 11.54 19.20
N GLN A 337 -4.60 11.92 20.42
CA GLN A 337 -4.42 11.10 21.60
C GLN A 337 -5.12 9.74 21.46
N LYS A 338 -6.38 9.71 21.02
CA LYS A 338 -7.10 8.45 20.75
C LYS A 338 -6.40 7.60 19.70
N CYS A 339 -5.85 8.23 18.65
CA CYS A 339 -5.06 7.52 17.64
C CYS A 339 -3.77 6.92 18.25
N ALA A 340 -3.07 7.69 19.09
CA ALA A 340 -1.88 7.25 19.81
C ALA A 340 -2.20 6.16 20.85
N ASP A 341 -3.25 6.31 21.64
CA ASP A 341 -3.68 5.34 22.66
C ASP A 341 -4.07 4.00 22.03
N HIS A 342 -4.68 4.04 20.84
CA HIS A 342 -4.99 2.82 20.09
C HIS A 342 -3.74 2.12 19.57
N LEU A 343 -2.69 2.88 19.27
CA LEU A 343 -1.41 2.39 18.81
C LEU A 343 -0.48 1.97 19.96
N PHE A 344 -0.61 2.61 21.13
CA PHE A 344 0.26 2.43 22.31
C PHE A 344 -0.56 2.21 23.58
N PRO A 345 -1.31 1.10 23.71
CA PRO A 345 -2.24 0.90 24.84
C PRO A 345 -1.57 0.80 26.23
N PHE A 346 -0.25 0.82 26.30
CA PHE A 346 0.53 0.73 27.55
C PHE A 346 1.42 1.95 27.82
N GLY A 347 1.20 3.07 27.12
CA GLY A 347 2.00 4.29 27.27
C GLY A 347 3.41 4.17 26.66
N TRP A 348 4.05 5.33 26.47
CA TRP A 348 5.48 5.43 26.16
C TRP A 348 6.31 5.11 27.38
#